data_9c3720a43ea496df7812f228efbeccd3
#
_entry.id   9c3720a43ea496df7812f228efbeccd3
#
_cell.length_a   1.000
_cell.length_b   1.000
_cell.length_c   1.000
_cell.angle_alpha   90.00
_cell.angle_beta   90.00
_cell.angle_gamma   90.00
#
_symmetry.space_group_name_H-M   'P 1'
#
loop_
_entity.id
_entity.type
_entity.pdbx_description
1 polymer ?
#
loop_
_entity_poly.entity_id
_entity_poly.type
_entity_poly.pdbx_seq_one_letter_code
_entity_poly.pdbx_strand_id
1 'polypeptide(L)'
;MAMTASSDVAQDDGSQQPAGQSERSPFARLTELLAPHQPGKPLIMLSLGEPQHPIPAFVGPVLAKNLADFGRYPLARGIEPFRRAAANWLGTRFKLPRAIDPESELLVLNGSREGLFFAAITAARMAGARKGRPAILMPNPFYPAYGAGARAAGCEQIYLSTTRGNGFLPDLDALDDAMLARTVAFYIASPANPQGAVASREYFTRLKQLADRFGFMILSDECYSEIYTREAPGSMLEAAGPDFTNVVAFQSLSKRSNLPGMRVGFAAGDKKFLGAFHELRNVAAPQVPVPLQHVAVAAYSDETHVEENRRLYRIKFDLADQILGSRYGYHRPAGGFCVWLDVSAHGGDEAATLKLYKDAGVRVLPGSYLARQQADGRNPGDGYIRLALVQDSETIAEALHRLVQTLDHRGAP
;
A
#
# COMPACT_ATOMS: atom_id res chain seq x y z
N MET A 1 -56.55 28.32 23.57
CA MET A 1 -55.24 28.21 24.25
C MET A 1 -54.30 27.37 23.39
N ALA A 2 -53.45 28.01 22.61
CA ALA A 2 -52.54 27.34 21.74
C ALA A 2 -51.18 27.26 22.45
N MET A 3 -50.64 26.06 22.62
CA MET A 3 -49.28 25.84 23.09
C MET A 3 -48.37 25.71 21.90
N THR A 4 -47.48 26.67 21.72
CA THR A 4 -46.36 26.66 20.76
C THR A 4 -45.23 25.82 21.32
N ALA A 5 -44.88 24.73 20.62
CA ALA A 5 -43.67 23.97 20.88
C ALA A 5 -42.54 24.59 20.06
N SER A 6 -41.52 25.10 20.73
CA SER A 6 -40.28 25.56 20.17
C SER A 6 -39.43 24.33 19.83
N SER A 7 -39.04 24.17 18.57
CA SER A 7 -38.09 23.18 18.12
C SER A 7 -36.72 23.86 17.96
N ASP A 8 -35.84 23.71 18.94
CA ASP A 8 -34.43 24.00 18.81
C ASP A 8 -33.79 22.91 17.92
N VAL A 9 -33.63 23.20 16.65
CA VAL A 9 -32.80 22.44 15.73
C VAL A 9 -31.40 22.97 15.93
N ALA A 10 -30.53 22.18 16.58
CA ALA A 10 -29.10 22.43 16.64
C ALA A 10 -28.53 22.51 15.20
N GLN A 11 -28.01 23.65 14.85
CA GLN A 11 -27.30 23.86 13.60
C GLN A 11 -26.03 23.01 13.66
N ASP A 12 -25.96 22.02 12.77
CA ASP A 12 -24.75 21.24 12.45
C ASP A 12 -23.77 22.19 11.72
N ASP A 13 -22.73 22.62 12.41
CA ASP A 13 -21.64 23.41 11.82
C ASP A 13 -20.77 22.49 10.93
N GLY A 14 -21.34 22.18 9.78
CA GLY A 14 -20.71 21.39 8.75
C GLY A 14 -19.58 22.14 8.05
N SER A 15 -18.42 22.25 8.67
CA SER A 15 -17.19 22.57 7.95
C SER A 15 -16.81 21.41 7.01
N GLN A 16 -17.57 21.23 5.96
CA GLN A 16 -17.18 20.41 4.81
C GLN A 16 -16.05 21.14 4.09
N GLN A 17 -14.82 20.58 4.16
CA GLN A 17 -13.77 20.98 3.22
C GLN A 17 -14.31 20.80 1.79
N PRO A 18 -14.05 21.77 0.87
CA PRO A 18 -14.56 21.69 -0.49
C PRO A 18 -14.09 20.40 -1.16
N ALA A 19 -15.01 19.58 -1.59
CA ALA A 19 -14.84 18.25 -2.19
C ALA A 19 -14.11 18.25 -3.55
N GLY A 20 -13.47 19.34 -3.98
CA GLY A 20 -13.13 19.56 -5.39
C GLY A 20 -11.74 19.11 -5.85
N GLN A 21 -10.70 19.09 -5.02
CA GLN A 21 -9.33 18.83 -5.49
C GLN A 21 -8.65 17.59 -4.91
N SER A 22 -9.07 17.05 -3.77
CA SER A 22 -8.36 15.97 -3.08
C SER A 22 -8.70 14.55 -3.56
N GLU A 23 -9.72 14.35 -4.38
CA GLU A 23 -10.23 13.03 -4.78
C GLU A 23 -9.68 12.50 -6.11
N ARG A 24 -9.02 13.34 -6.89
CA ARG A 24 -8.46 12.92 -8.18
C ARG A 24 -7.32 11.92 -7.99
N SER A 25 -7.35 10.84 -8.78
CA SER A 25 -6.26 9.88 -8.83
C SER A 25 -4.92 10.57 -9.13
N PRO A 26 -3.81 10.21 -8.45
CA PRO A 26 -2.48 10.69 -8.79
C PRO A 26 -2.12 10.56 -10.27
N PHE A 27 -2.60 9.49 -10.91
CA PHE A 27 -2.38 9.24 -12.34
C PHE A 27 -3.22 10.15 -13.24
N ALA A 28 -4.44 10.50 -12.84
CA ALA A 28 -5.26 11.46 -13.59
C ALA A 28 -4.62 12.85 -13.54
N ARG A 29 -4.17 13.29 -12.36
CA ARG A 29 -3.42 14.55 -12.19
C ARG A 29 -2.16 14.58 -13.06
N LEU A 30 -1.38 13.49 -13.05
CA LEU A 30 -0.18 13.36 -13.90
C LEU A 30 -0.53 13.45 -15.38
N THR A 31 -1.62 12.81 -15.79
CA THR A 31 -2.06 12.88 -17.19
C THR A 31 -2.46 14.30 -17.58
N GLU A 32 -3.16 15.04 -16.74
CA GLU A 32 -3.51 16.44 -16.94
C GLU A 32 -2.26 17.33 -17.02
N LEU A 33 -1.29 17.16 -16.12
CA LEU A 33 -0.02 17.90 -16.13
C LEU A 33 0.73 17.71 -17.46
N LEU A 34 0.74 16.51 -17.99
CA LEU A 34 1.52 16.18 -19.20
C LEU A 34 0.75 16.39 -20.51
N ALA A 35 -0.59 16.48 -20.47
CA ALA A 35 -1.44 16.57 -21.67
C ALA A 35 -1.05 17.66 -22.68
N PRO A 36 -0.61 18.88 -22.28
CA PRO A 36 -0.21 19.93 -23.22
C PRO A 36 1.14 19.67 -23.90
N HIS A 37 1.85 18.61 -23.54
CA HIS A 37 3.25 18.42 -23.92
C HIS A 37 3.47 17.09 -24.64
N GLN A 38 4.54 17.02 -25.44
CA GLN A 38 5.02 15.80 -26.07
C GLN A 38 6.33 15.36 -25.39
N PRO A 39 6.62 14.06 -25.33
CA PRO A 39 7.89 13.57 -24.82
C PRO A 39 9.01 13.90 -25.81
N GLY A 40 10.14 14.44 -25.31
CA GLY A 40 11.26 14.84 -26.15
C GLY A 40 12.11 13.69 -26.69
N LYS A 41 11.95 12.48 -26.13
CA LYS A 41 12.58 11.21 -26.55
C LYS A 41 11.54 10.09 -26.46
N PRO A 42 11.80 8.91 -27.05
CA PRO A 42 10.95 7.73 -26.86
C PRO A 42 10.62 7.52 -25.37
N LEU A 43 9.31 7.36 -25.08
CA LEU A 43 8.77 7.40 -23.74
C LEU A 43 9.18 6.18 -22.93
N ILE A 44 9.73 6.40 -21.73
CA ILE A 44 9.96 5.37 -20.71
C ILE A 44 9.05 5.64 -19.51
N MET A 45 8.21 4.65 -19.17
CA MET A 45 7.19 4.73 -18.13
C MET A 45 7.73 4.24 -16.79
N LEU A 46 8.07 5.15 -15.87
CA LEU A 46 8.46 4.83 -14.49
C LEU A 46 7.44 5.31 -13.44
N SER A 47 6.33 5.90 -13.89
CA SER A 47 5.28 6.39 -12.98
C SER A 47 4.36 5.31 -12.45
N LEU A 48 4.23 4.16 -13.15
CA LEU A 48 3.29 3.10 -12.80
C LEU A 48 4.00 1.96 -12.05
N GLY A 49 3.55 1.66 -10.83
CA GLY A 49 4.08 0.57 -10.01
C GLY A 49 3.43 -0.78 -10.33
N GLU A 50 3.49 -1.21 -11.59
CA GLU A 50 3.00 -2.50 -12.06
C GLU A 50 4.20 -3.38 -12.45
N PRO A 51 4.39 -4.56 -11.80
CA PRO A 51 5.47 -5.47 -12.14
C PRO A 51 5.46 -5.87 -13.62
N GLN A 52 6.63 -5.87 -14.27
CA GLN A 52 6.81 -6.16 -15.70
C GLN A 52 7.63 -7.44 -15.94
N HIS A 53 8.06 -8.13 -14.88
CA HIS A 53 8.76 -9.41 -15.04
C HIS A 53 7.79 -10.49 -15.58
N PRO A 54 8.31 -11.54 -16.23
CA PRO A 54 7.48 -12.64 -16.70
C PRO A 54 6.63 -13.26 -15.59
N ILE A 55 5.43 -13.70 -15.94
CA ILE A 55 4.59 -14.49 -15.03
C ILE A 55 5.22 -15.88 -14.82
N PRO A 56 5.03 -16.50 -13.64
CA PRO A 56 5.57 -17.83 -13.36
C PRO A 56 5.06 -18.90 -14.34
N ALA A 57 5.95 -19.80 -14.77
CA ALA A 57 5.66 -20.79 -15.79
C ALA A 57 4.51 -21.76 -15.42
N PHE A 58 4.28 -21.97 -14.13
CA PHE A 58 3.20 -22.86 -13.67
C PHE A 58 1.79 -22.28 -13.86
N VAL A 59 1.63 -20.97 -14.13
CA VAL A 59 0.32 -20.31 -14.21
C VAL A 59 -0.55 -20.92 -15.30
N GLY A 60 -0.01 -21.05 -16.53
CA GLY A 60 -0.75 -21.62 -17.67
C GLY A 60 -1.23 -23.07 -17.42
N PRO A 61 -0.32 -24.00 -17.08
CA PRO A 61 -0.69 -25.39 -16.77
C PRO A 61 -1.71 -25.54 -15.64
N VAL A 62 -1.56 -24.76 -14.55
CA VAL A 62 -2.52 -24.82 -13.44
C VAL A 62 -3.90 -24.30 -13.84
N LEU A 63 -3.98 -23.20 -14.60
CA LEU A 63 -5.25 -22.70 -15.14
C LEU A 63 -5.92 -23.73 -16.06
N ALA A 64 -5.17 -24.29 -17.01
CA ALA A 64 -5.69 -25.28 -17.97
C ALA A 64 -6.30 -26.48 -17.26
N LYS A 65 -5.66 -26.97 -16.19
CA LYS A 65 -6.16 -28.11 -15.39
C LYS A 65 -7.48 -27.82 -14.67
N ASN A 66 -7.73 -26.57 -14.31
CA ASN A 66 -8.85 -26.18 -13.42
C ASN A 66 -9.90 -25.31 -14.14
N LEU A 67 -9.90 -25.24 -15.48
CA LEU A 67 -10.83 -24.39 -16.25
C LEU A 67 -12.31 -24.68 -15.94
N ALA A 68 -12.67 -25.96 -15.69
CA ALA A 68 -14.04 -26.34 -15.39
C ALA A 68 -14.62 -25.66 -14.14
N ASP A 69 -13.77 -25.25 -13.21
CA ASP A 69 -14.19 -24.61 -11.97
C ASP A 69 -14.69 -23.16 -12.17
N PHE A 70 -14.51 -22.56 -13.35
CA PHE A 70 -15.20 -21.32 -13.70
C PHE A 70 -16.72 -21.47 -13.80
N GLY A 71 -17.24 -22.67 -13.95
CA GLY A 71 -18.66 -22.96 -14.00
C GLY A 71 -19.38 -22.89 -12.65
N ARG A 72 -18.69 -22.56 -11.55
CA ARG A 72 -19.24 -22.53 -10.19
C ARG A 72 -18.92 -21.24 -9.46
N TYR A 73 -19.84 -20.79 -8.61
CA TYR A 73 -19.56 -19.69 -7.70
C TYR A 73 -18.49 -20.11 -6.67
N PRO A 74 -17.45 -19.29 -6.45
CA PRO A 74 -16.46 -19.56 -5.41
C PRO A 74 -17.04 -19.35 -4.01
N LEU A 75 -16.50 -20.06 -3.02
CA LEU A 75 -16.81 -19.82 -1.62
C LEU A 75 -16.23 -18.47 -1.14
N ALA A 76 -16.96 -17.74 -0.33
CA ALA A 76 -16.55 -16.43 0.18
C ALA A 76 -15.26 -16.47 1.01
N ARG A 77 -15.00 -17.57 1.72
CA ARG A 77 -13.74 -17.81 2.45
C ARG A 77 -12.57 -18.19 1.54
N GLY A 78 -12.84 -18.57 0.29
CA GLY A 78 -11.90 -19.22 -0.60
C GLY A 78 -11.78 -20.74 -0.35
N ILE A 79 -11.07 -21.44 -1.23
CA ILE A 79 -10.85 -22.87 -1.12
C ILE A 79 -9.87 -23.20 0.03
N GLU A 80 -10.10 -24.32 0.72
CA GLU A 80 -9.26 -24.77 1.82
C GLU A 80 -7.79 -24.95 1.42
N PRO A 81 -7.46 -25.57 0.25
CA PRO A 81 -6.06 -25.70 -0.14
C PRO A 81 -5.31 -24.37 -0.24
N PHE A 82 -5.97 -23.29 -0.68
CA PHE A 82 -5.32 -21.98 -0.72
C PHE A 82 -5.11 -21.41 0.68
N ARG A 83 -6.11 -21.49 1.57
CA ARG A 83 -5.97 -21.01 2.94
C ARG A 83 -4.83 -21.74 3.66
N ARG A 84 -4.73 -23.05 3.49
CA ARG A 84 -3.66 -23.87 4.07
C ARG A 84 -2.28 -23.49 3.50
N ALA A 85 -2.15 -23.35 2.17
CA ALA A 85 -0.90 -22.96 1.54
C ALA A 85 -0.41 -21.58 2.04
N ALA A 86 -1.33 -20.61 2.15
CA ALA A 86 -1.03 -19.28 2.67
C ALA A 86 -0.64 -19.30 4.16
N ALA A 87 -1.34 -20.07 5.00
CA ALA A 87 -1.01 -20.21 6.42
C ALA A 87 0.36 -20.87 6.63
N ASN A 88 0.67 -21.93 5.86
CA ASN A 88 1.98 -22.59 5.89
C ASN A 88 3.10 -21.64 5.44
N TRP A 89 2.86 -20.88 4.37
CA TRP A 89 3.82 -19.87 3.89
C TRP A 89 4.09 -18.81 4.97
N LEU A 90 3.07 -18.26 5.62
CA LEU A 90 3.24 -17.32 6.72
C LEU A 90 4.09 -17.89 7.84
N GLY A 91 3.84 -19.14 8.27
CA GLY A 91 4.59 -19.82 9.31
C GLY A 91 6.05 -20.11 8.94
N THR A 92 6.33 -20.36 7.66
CA THR A 92 7.70 -20.58 7.16
C THR A 92 8.46 -19.25 6.99
N ARG A 93 7.76 -18.23 6.51
CA ARG A 93 8.38 -16.95 6.13
C ARG A 93 8.63 -16.03 7.32
N PHE A 94 7.76 -16.04 8.31
CA PHE A 94 7.80 -15.12 9.44
C PHE A 94 7.96 -15.87 10.77
N LYS A 95 8.57 -15.22 11.76
CA LYS A 95 8.73 -15.76 13.12
C LYS A 95 7.45 -15.52 13.92
N LEU A 96 6.36 -16.17 13.50
CA LEU A 96 5.07 -16.03 14.16
C LEU A 96 5.10 -16.62 15.58
N PRO A 97 4.28 -16.09 16.52
CA PRO A 97 4.18 -16.63 17.86
C PRO A 97 3.59 -18.06 17.90
N ARG A 98 2.78 -18.40 16.89
CA ARG A 98 2.23 -19.75 16.60
C ARG A 98 1.75 -19.82 15.15
N ALA A 99 1.37 -21.03 14.71
CA ALA A 99 0.75 -21.22 13.40
C ALA A 99 -0.60 -20.47 13.30
N ILE A 100 -0.89 -19.97 12.10
CA ILE A 100 -2.18 -19.39 11.71
C ILE A 100 -3.19 -20.53 11.52
N ASP A 101 -4.38 -20.40 12.09
CA ASP A 101 -5.50 -21.30 11.78
C ASP A 101 -6.11 -20.91 10.42
N PRO A 102 -5.99 -21.77 9.40
CA PRO A 102 -6.50 -21.45 8.06
C PRO A 102 -8.04 -21.31 8.00
N GLU A 103 -8.77 -21.82 9.01
CA GLU A 103 -10.22 -21.77 9.02
C GLU A 103 -10.78 -20.49 9.63
N SER A 104 -10.13 -19.94 10.67
CA SER A 104 -10.65 -18.77 11.40
C SER A 104 -9.78 -17.53 11.30
N GLU A 105 -8.50 -17.66 10.98
CA GLU A 105 -7.50 -16.58 11.01
C GLU A 105 -6.93 -16.22 9.63
N LEU A 106 -7.58 -16.69 8.57
CA LEU A 106 -7.21 -16.37 7.19
C LEU A 106 -8.48 -16.21 6.32
N LEU A 107 -8.45 -15.19 5.44
CA LEU A 107 -9.53 -14.89 4.51
C LEU A 107 -8.97 -14.53 3.13
N VAL A 108 -9.46 -15.22 2.09
CA VAL A 108 -9.08 -14.94 0.69
C VAL A 108 -9.71 -13.63 0.21
N LEU A 109 -8.92 -12.82 -0.50
CA LEU A 109 -9.29 -11.50 -0.97
C LEU A 109 -9.17 -11.40 -2.49
N ASN A 110 -10.03 -10.61 -3.11
CA ASN A 110 -9.95 -10.28 -4.54
C ASN A 110 -8.88 -9.17 -4.79
N GLY A 111 -7.67 -9.48 -4.33
CA GLY A 111 -6.53 -8.58 -4.20
C GLY A 111 -6.60 -7.72 -2.95
N SER A 112 -5.44 -7.25 -2.47
CA SER A 112 -5.34 -6.47 -1.23
C SER A 112 -6.05 -5.12 -1.30
N ARG A 113 -6.19 -4.49 -2.49
CA ARG A 113 -6.87 -3.19 -2.64
C ARG A 113 -8.30 -3.21 -2.10
N GLU A 114 -9.07 -4.21 -2.52
CA GLU A 114 -10.44 -4.43 -2.08
C GLU A 114 -10.47 -4.75 -0.58
N GLY A 115 -9.58 -5.65 -0.14
CA GLY A 115 -9.47 -6.02 1.25
C GLY A 115 -9.19 -4.82 2.17
N LEU A 116 -8.22 -3.99 1.82
CA LEU A 116 -7.86 -2.79 2.58
C LEU A 116 -9.02 -1.76 2.61
N PHE A 117 -9.79 -1.63 1.54
CA PHE A 117 -10.96 -0.76 1.50
C PHE A 117 -12.05 -1.23 2.47
N PHE A 118 -12.48 -2.49 2.37
CA PHE A 118 -13.54 -3.03 3.23
C PHE A 118 -13.11 -3.22 4.70
N ALA A 119 -11.81 -3.38 4.95
CA ALA A 119 -11.27 -3.50 6.32
C ALA A 119 -11.54 -2.23 7.15
N ALA A 120 -11.47 -1.04 6.56
CA ALA A 120 -11.82 0.20 7.23
C ALA A 120 -13.29 0.20 7.71
N ILE A 121 -14.21 -0.25 6.85
CA ILE A 121 -15.63 -0.32 7.15
C ILE A 121 -15.88 -1.34 8.28
N THR A 122 -15.21 -2.49 8.23
CA THR A 122 -15.30 -3.51 9.26
C THR A 122 -14.78 -3.00 10.60
N ALA A 123 -13.60 -2.35 10.61
CA ALA A 123 -13.03 -1.78 11.83
C ALA A 123 -13.94 -0.74 12.48
N ALA A 124 -14.52 0.15 11.68
CA ALA A 124 -15.45 1.16 12.18
C ALA A 124 -16.72 0.54 12.78
N ARG A 125 -17.27 -0.50 12.16
CA ARG A 125 -18.46 -1.22 12.68
C ARG A 125 -18.15 -1.95 13.98
N MET A 126 -16.97 -2.56 14.10
CA MET A 126 -16.58 -3.32 15.29
C MET A 126 -16.20 -2.43 16.48
N ALA A 127 -15.66 -1.24 16.21
CA ALA A 127 -15.16 -0.37 17.28
C ALA A 127 -16.23 0.16 18.25
N GLY A 128 -17.49 0.07 17.89
CA GLY A 128 -18.59 0.63 18.68
C GLY A 128 -18.52 2.15 18.81
N ALA A 129 -19.24 2.69 19.80
CA ALA A 129 -19.26 4.13 20.05
C ALA A 129 -17.88 4.62 20.54
N ARG A 130 -17.38 5.69 19.92
CA ARG A 130 -16.17 6.40 20.33
C ARG A 130 -16.51 7.80 20.84
N LYS A 131 -15.67 8.37 21.69
CA LYS A 131 -15.83 9.78 22.10
C LYS A 131 -15.43 10.68 20.92
N GLY A 132 -16.40 11.39 20.36
CA GLY A 132 -16.21 12.23 19.18
C GLY A 132 -16.28 11.45 17.86
N ARG A 133 -15.88 12.09 16.75
CA ARG A 133 -15.90 11.47 15.42
C ARG A 133 -14.87 10.36 15.33
N PRO A 134 -15.24 9.13 14.95
CA PRO A 134 -14.31 8.05 14.77
C PRO A 134 -13.23 8.40 13.73
N ALA A 135 -11.98 7.98 13.97
CA ALA A 135 -10.86 8.30 13.12
C ALA A 135 -10.11 7.05 12.62
N ILE A 136 -9.56 7.14 11.42
CA ILE A 136 -8.62 6.17 10.88
C ILE A 136 -7.32 6.88 10.57
N LEU A 137 -6.24 6.41 11.19
CA LEU A 137 -4.89 6.90 11.02
C LEU A 137 -4.21 6.19 9.84
N MET A 138 -3.45 6.94 9.04
CA MET A 138 -2.71 6.37 7.90
C MET A 138 -1.44 7.15 7.60
N PRO A 139 -0.37 6.49 7.09
CA PRO A 139 0.84 7.19 6.66
C PRO A 139 0.54 8.22 5.57
N ASN A 140 1.38 9.24 5.43
CA ASN A 140 1.28 10.24 4.38
C ASN A 140 2.68 10.52 3.81
N PRO A 141 3.01 10.13 2.58
CA PRO A 141 2.17 9.55 1.52
C PRO A 141 1.47 8.24 1.88
N PHE A 142 0.35 7.94 1.19
CA PHE A 142 -0.51 6.79 1.50
C PHE A 142 -1.03 6.09 0.23
N TYR A 143 -1.52 4.88 0.42
CA TYR A 143 -2.22 4.18 -0.66
C TYR A 143 -3.69 4.63 -0.71
N PRO A 144 -4.22 5.07 -1.88
CA PRO A 144 -5.55 5.68 -1.97
C PRO A 144 -6.70 4.83 -1.41
N ALA A 145 -6.56 3.50 -1.38
CA ALA A 145 -7.60 2.62 -0.82
C ALA A 145 -7.86 2.87 0.67
N TYR A 146 -6.84 3.28 1.44
CA TYR A 146 -6.99 3.56 2.87
C TYR A 146 -7.94 4.75 3.10
N GLY A 147 -7.67 5.87 2.43
CA GLY A 147 -8.50 7.07 2.52
C GLY A 147 -9.91 6.84 1.99
N ALA A 148 -10.06 6.11 0.88
CA ALA A 148 -11.37 5.77 0.33
C ALA A 148 -12.18 4.91 1.30
N GLY A 149 -11.54 3.89 1.93
CA GLY A 149 -12.17 3.05 2.94
C GLY A 149 -12.59 3.83 4.19
N ALA A 150 -11.71 4.72 4.68
CA ALA A 150 -12.01 5.58 5.84
C ALA A 150 -13.23 6.49 5.57
N ARG A 151 -13.33 7.11 4.38
CA ARG A 151 -14.50 7.90 4.00
C ARG A 151 -15.78 7.06 3.92
N ALA A 152 -15.70 5.90 3.27
CA ALA A 152 -16.84 4.99 3.15
C ALA A 152 -17.31 4.48 4.52
N ALA A 153 -16.41 4.40 5.50
CA ALA A 153 -16.71 4.07 6.88
C ALA A 153 -17.26 5.25 7.71
N GLY A 154 -17.37 6.46 7.14
CA GLY A 154 -17.79 7.68 7.86
C GLY A 154 -16.74 8.22 8.86
N CYS A 155 -15.50 7.70 8.79
CA CYS A 155 -14.44 8.07 9.71
C CYS A 155 -13.67 9.31 9.23
N GLU A 156 -13.12 10.07 10.17
CA GLU A 156 -12.13 11.09 9.88
C GLU A 156 -10.84 10.44 9.42
N GLN A 157 -10.23 11.01 8.39
CA GLN A 157 -8.92 10.59 7.88
C GLN A 157 -7.83 11.41 8.56
N ILE A 158 -6.98 10.76 9.34
CA ILE A 158 -5.82 11.41 9.96
C ILE A 158 -4.56 10.95 9.24
N TYR A 159 -3.93 11.90 8.57
CA TYR A 159 -2.72 11.67 7.78
C TYR A 159 -1.47 11.93 8.63
N LEU A 160 -0.64 10.90 8.83
CA LEU A 160 0.58 10.95 9.62
C LEU A 160 1.78 11.14 8.68
N SER A 161 2.39 12.30 8.71
CA SER A 161 3.51 12.63 7.82
C SER A 161 4.69 11.67 7.98
N THR A 162 5.13 11.06 6.87
CA THR A 162 6.29 10.19 6.82
C THR A 162 7.39 10.89 6.01
N THR A 163 8.40 11.36 6.72
CA THR A 163 9.49 12.18 6.20
C THR A 163 10.84 11.51 6.45
N ARG A 164 11.90 12.06 5.89
CA ARG A 164 13.27 11.60 6.18
C ARG A 164 13.59 11.67 7.68
N GLY A 165 13.08 12.69 8.37
CA GLY A 165 13.36 12.91 9.79
C GLY A 165 12.80 11.83 10.72
N ASN A 166 11.73 11.15 10.33
CA ASN A 166 11.13 10.02 11.08
C ASN A 166 11.33 8.66 10.39
N GLY A 167 12.35 8.55 9.51
CA GLY A 167 12.67 7.30 8.80
C GLY A 167 11.58 6.85 7.84
N PHE A 168 10.74 7.77 7.37
CA PHE A 168 9.60 7.50 6.48
C PHE A 168 8.55 6.54 7.07
N LEU A 169 8.43 6.50 8.40
CA LEU A 169 7.36 5.81 9.12
C LEU A 169 6.56 6.82 9.95
N PRO A 170 5.27 6.58 10.26
CA PRO A 170 4.52 7.43 11.18
C PRO A 170 5.22 7.57 12.54
N ASP A 171 5.31 8.77 13.06
CA ASP A 171 5.85 9.01 14.39
C ASP A 171 4.80 8.64 15.45
N LEU A 172 5.04 7.54 16.17
CA LEU A 172 4.13 7.06 17.20
C LEU A 172 4.18 7.91 18.49
N ASP A 173 5.26 8.67 18.70
CA ASP A 173 5.41 9.56 19.85
C ASP A 173 4.62 10.86 19.71
N ALA A 174 4.28 11.23 18.48
CA ALA A 174 3.47 12.39 18.17
C ALA A 174 1.95 12.14 18.32
N LEU A 175 1.53 10.91 18.65
CA LEU A 175 0.12 10.55 18.80
C LEU A 175 -0.35 10.83 20.23
N ASP A 176 -1.30 11.75 20.39
CA ASP A 176 -1.90 12.03 21.68
C ASP A 176 -3.02 11.05 22.05
N ASP A 177 -3.28 10.94 23.37
CA ASP A 177 -4.28 10.02 23.91
C ASP A 177 -5.72 10.37 23.44
N ALA A 178 -6.03 11.64 23.17
CA ALA A 178 -7.35 12.06 22.68
C ALA A 178 -7.60 11.58 21.25
N MET A 179 -6.59 11.68 20.38
CA MET A 179 -6.60 11.12 19.03
C MET A 179 -6.74 9.60 19.06
N LEU A 180 -5.90 8.93 19.87
CA LEU A 180 -5.90 7.48 19.98
C LEU A 180 -7.20 6.92 20.53
N ALA A 181 -7.86 7.61 21.50
CA ALA A 181 -9.12 7.18 22.08
C ALA A 181 -10.30 7.15 21.08
N ARG A 182 -10.25 7.92 19.98
CA ARG A 182 -11.24 7.92 18.92
C ARG A 182 -10.81 7.14 17.68
N THR A 183 -9.58 6.60 17.67
CA THR A 183 -9.07 5.80 16.56
C THR A 183 -9.75 4.43 16.52
N VAL A 184 -10.23 4.04 15.34
CA VAL A 184 -10.84 2.72 15.11
C VAL A 184 -9.90 1.80 14.33
N ALA A 185 -9.01 2.37 13.49
CA ALA A 185 -7.98 1.62 12.78
C ALA A 185 -6.74 2.48 12.50
N PHE A 186 -5.60 1.82 12.40
CA PHE A 186 -4.32 2.37 11.99
C PHE A 186 -3.78 1.58 10.81
N TYR A 187 -3.64 2.21 9.64
CA TYR A 187 -2.96 1.63 8.50
C TYR A 187 -1.45 1.80 8.61
N ILE A 188 -0.72 0.72 8.39
CA ILE A 188 0.73 0.74 8.21
C ILE A 188 1.09 -0.01 6.94
N ALA A 189 2.00 0.52 6.12
CA ALA A 189 2.59 -0.20 5.00
C ALA A 189 4.06 -0.52 5.31
N SER A 190 4.43 -1.79 5.25
CA SER A 190 5.81 -2.22 5.46
C SER A 190 6.12 -3.43 4.59
N PRO A 191 6.97 -3.24 3.55
CA PRO A 191 7.64 -2.00 3.09
C PRO A 191 6.68 -0.91 2.60
N ALA A 192 7.01 0.34 2.92
CA ALA A 192 6.21 1.51 2.56
C ALA A 192 6.29 1.85 1.05
N ASN A 193 5.19 2.27 0.47
CA ASN A 193 5.12 2.86 -0.87
C ASN A 193 4.74 4.36 -0.72
N PRO A 194 5.59 5.29 -1.18
CA PRO A 194 6.68 5.14 -2.16
C PRO A 194 8.09 4.94 -1.59
N GLN A 195 8.34 5.17 -0.30
CA GLN A 195 9.67 5.39 0.26
C GLN A 195 10.50 4.10 0.48
N GLY A 196 9.83 2.94 0.53
CA GLY A 196 10.48 1.64 0.73
C GLY A 196 11.00 1.42 2.17
N ALA A 197 10.54 2.21 3.13
CA ALA A 197 10.85 2.05 4.54
C ALA A 197 10.25 0.75 5.09
N VAL A 198 10.99 0.07 5.96
CA VAL A 198 10.57 -1.15 6.64
C VAL A 198 10.49 -0.88 8.13
N ALA A 199 9.35 -1.19 8.72
CA ALA A 199 9.16 -1.07 10.17
C ALA A 199 9.94 -2.16 10.91
N SER A 200 10.65 -1.76 11.98
CA SER A 200 11.36 -2.72 12.83
C SER A 200 10.39 -3.48 13.74
N ARG A 201 10.88 -4.55 14.35
CA ARG A 201 10.09 -5.32 15.33
C ARG A 201 9.72 -4.45 16.54
N GLU A 202 10.62 -3.57 16.98
CA GLU A 202 10.40 -2.64 18.09
C GLU A 202 9.28 -1.64 17.74
N TYR A 203 9.28 -1.12 16.51
CA TYR A 203 8.21 -0.26 16.02
C TYR A 203 6.85 -0.98 16.04
N PHE A 204 6.80 -2.21 15.51
CA PHE A 204 5.59 -3.02 15.52
C PHE A 204 5.11 -3.35 16.95
N THR A 205 6.04 -3.68 17.85
CA THR A 205 5.72 -3.95 19.27
C THR A 205 5.10 -2.72 19.92
N ARG A 206 5.65 -1.54 19.67
CA ARG A 206 5.12 -0.29 20.20
C ARG A 206 3.75 0.06 19.63
N LEU A 207 3.55 -0.09 18.31
CA LEU A 207 2.25 0.11 17.67
C LEU A 207 1.21 -0.86 18.24
N LYS A 208 1.58 -2.11 18.47
CA LYS A 208 0.72 -3.12 19.11
C LYS A 208 0.30 -2.72 20.53
N GLN A 209 1.23 -2.21 21.34
CA GLN A 209 0.92 -1.72 22.69
C GLN A 209 -0.11 -0.58 22.68
N LEU A 210 0.01 0.35 21.73
CA LEU A 210 -0.98 1.40 21.53
C LEU A 210 -2.34 0.83 21.11
N ALA A 211 -2.35 -0.12 20.18
CA ALA A 211 -3.59 -0.76 19.73
C ALA A 211 -4.30 -1.51 20.87
N ASP A 212 -3.55 -2.18 21.75
CA ASP A 212 -4.12 -2.87 22.92
C ASP A 212 -4.65 -1.88 23.97
N ARG A 213 -3.93 -0.80 24.21
CA ARG A 213 -4.34 0.22 25.19
C ARG A 213 -5.61 0.97 24.76
N PHE A 214 -5.75 1.29 23.47
CA PHE A 214 -6.84 2.11 22.96
C PHE A 214 -7.92 1.35 22.18
N GLY A 215 -7.70 0.06 21.92
CA GLY A 215 -8.68 -0.82 21.29
C GLY A 215 -8.94 -0.50 19.81
N PHE A 216 -7.91 -0.18 19.02
CA PHE A 216 -8.03 0.00 17.58
C PHE A 216 -7.39 -1.14 16.80
N MET A 217 -7.82 -1.33 15.54
CA MET A 217 -7.26 -2.35 14.65
C MET A 217 -6.01 -1.83 13.94
N ILE A 218 -4.95 -2.64 13.87
CA ILE A 218 -3.80 -2.42 12.99
C ILE A 218 -4.06 -3.16 11.69
N LEU A 219 -4.11 -2.41 10.59
CA LEU A 219 -4.28 -2.91 9.23
C LEU A 219 -2.94 -2.81 8.50
N SER A 220 -2.17 -3.92 8.52
CA SER A 220 -0.80 -3.96 8.00
C SER A 220 -0.80 -4.36 6.53
N ASP A 221 -0.49 -3.41 5.64
CA ASP A 221 -0.29 -3.68 4.20
C ASP A 221 1.13 -4.17 3.96
N GLU A 222 1.28 -5.48 3.77
CA GLU A 222 2.56 -6.16 3.60
C GLU A 222 2.77 -6.67 2.16
N CYS A 223 2.08 -6.05 1.18
CA CYS A 223 2.12 -6.49 -0.21
C CYS A 223 3.53 -6.46 -0.84
N TYR A 224 4.45 -5.73 -0.26
CA TYR A 224 5.84 -5.65 -0.71
C TYR A 224 6.81 -6.49 0.11
N SER A 225 6.35 -7.31 1.06
CA SER A 225 7.20 -8.09 1.96
C SER A 225 8.24 -8.99 1.26
N GLU A 226 7.96 -9.41 0.02
CA GLU A 226 8.84 -10.28 -0.77
C GLU A 226 9.76 -9.52 -1.73
N ILE A 227 9.65 -8.20 -1.81
CA ILE A 227 10.58 -7.37 -2.58
C ILE A 227 11.44 -6.57 -1.61
N TYR A 228 12.62 -7.08 -1.30
CA TYR A 228 13.58 -6.45 -0.39
C TYR A 228 14.99 -6.53 -0.95
N THR A 229 15.85 -5.60 -0.51
CA THR A 229 17.17 -5.44 -1.11
C THR A 229 18.28 -6.13 -0.32
N ARG A 230 18.21 -6.15 1.01
CA ARG A 230 19.21 -6.74 1.91
C ARG A 230 18.56 -7.70 2.89
N GLU A 231 17.81 -7.19 3.84
CA GLU A 231 17.18 -7.96 4.91
C GLU A 231 15.71 -8.19 4.62
N ALA A 232 15.24 -9.39 4.92
CA ALA A 232 13.83 -9.73 4.76
C ALA A 232 12.97 -8.96 5.77
N PRO A 233 11.95 -8.21 5.33
CA PRO A 233 11.03 -7.52 6.23
C PRO A 233 10.32 -8.50 7.16
N GLY A 234 10.11 -8.10 8.41
CA GLY A 234 9.21 -8.78 9.33
C GLY A 234 7.74 -8.50 9.02
N SER A 235 6.85 -9.24 9.66
CA SER A 235 5.40 -9.01 9.62
C SER A 235 4.91 -8.40 10.93
N MET A 236 3.86 -7.59 10.87
CA MET A 236 3.15 -7.11 12.07
C MET A 236 2.61 -8.30 12.91
N LEU A 237 2.33 -9.44 12.28
CA LEU A 237 1.91 -10.66 12.96
C LEU A 237 2.95 -11.20 13.93
N GLU A 238 4.25 -10.92 13.74
CA GLU A 238 5.32 -11.34 14.66
C GLU A 238 5.24 -10.63 16.03
N ALA A 239 4.67 -9.42 16.05
CA ALA A 239 4.47 -8.62 17.25
C ALA A 239 3.04 -8.71 17.81
N ALA A 240 2.14 -9.46 17.15
CA ALA A 240 0.72 -9.47 17.47
C ALA A 240 0.33 -10.25 18.73
N GLY A 241 1.26 -11.04 19.29
CA GLY A 241 0.96 -11.97 20.39
C GLY A 241 0.22 -13.23 19.89
N PRO A 242 -0.04 -14.21 20.80
CA PRO A 242 -0.54 -15.52 20.40
C PRO A 242 -1.95 -15.53 19.81
N ASP A 243 -2.77 -14.55 20.12
CA ASP A 243 -4.17 -14.47 19.63
C ASP A 243 -4.32 -13.57 18.42
N PHE A 244 -3.27 -12.93 17.95
CA PHE A 244 -3.27 -11.92 16.88
C PHE A 244 -4.28 -10.78 17.10
N THR A 245 -4.72 -10.57 18.32
CA THR A 245 -5.74 -9.56 18.68
C THR A 245 -5.35 -8.19 18.15
N ASN A 246 -6.31 -7.46 17.56
CA ASN A 246 -6.14 -6.13 16.98
C ASN A 246 -5.17 -6.04 15.80
N VAL A 247 -4.75 -7.15 15.18
CA VAL A 247 -3.82 -7.14 14.04
C VAL A 247 -4.36 -7.93 12.88
N VAL A 248 -4.32 -7.33 11.69
CA VAL A 248 -4.59 -8.01 10.41
C VAL A 248 -3.52 -7.60 9.40
N ALA A 249 -2.81 -8.58 8.84
CA ALA A 249 -1.84 -8.40 7.77
C ALA A 249 -2.47 -8.75 6.41
N PHE A 250 -2.16 -7.95 5.38
CA PHE A 250 -2.67 -8.09 4.02
C PHE A 250 -1.52 -8.47 3.08
N GLN A 251 -1.70 -9.57 2.35
CA GLN A 251 -0.74 -10.11 1.39
C GLN A 251 -1.35 -10.20 -0.02
N SER A 252 -0.50 -10.17 -1.05
CA SER A 252 -0.97 -10.20 -2.44
C SER A 252 0.03 -10.90 -3.36
N LEU A 253 -0.48 -11.65 -4.35
CA LEU A 253 0.33 -12.20 -5.44
C LEU A 253 0.82 -11.11 -6.42
N SER A 254 0.23 -9.90 -6.38
CA SER A 254 0.52 -8.84 -7.35
C SER A 254 2.00 -8.47 -7.41
N LYS A 255 2.69 -8.42 -6.25
CA LYS A 255 4.10 -7.98 -6.15
C LYS A 255 5.03 -9.16 -5.92
N ARG A 256 4.63 -10.10 -5.06
CA ARG A 256 5.38 -11.30 -4.75
C ARG A 256 5.63 -12.17 -5.98
N SER A 257 4.60 -12.37 -6.81
CA SER A 257 4.59 -13.36 -7.89
C SER A 257 4.37 -12.77 -9.29
N ASN A 258 4.48 -11.45 -9.45
CA ASN A 258 4.22 -10.74 -10.74
C ASN A 258 2.84 -11.06 -11.35
N LEU A 259 1.81 -11.21 -10.52
CA LEU A 259 0.46 -11.56 -10.94
C LEU A 259 -0.58 -10.49 -10.58
N PRO A 260 -0.34 -9.19 -10.93
CA PRO A 260 -1.27 -8.12 -10.54
C PRO A 260 -2.65 -8.27 -11.19
N GLY A 261 -2.73 -8.81 -12.40
CA GLY A 261 -3.97 -9.02 -13.14
C GLY A 261 -4.87 -10.12 -12.58
N MET A 262 -4.33 -11.07 -11.81
CA MET A 262 -5.13 -12.15 -11.21
C MET A 262 -6.05 -11.68 -10.10
N ARG A 263 -5.79 -10.54 -9.47
CA ARG A 263 -6.59 -10.02 -8.34
C ARG A 263 -6.71 -11.03 -7.21
N VAL A 264 -5.59 -11.59 -6.74
CA VAL A 264 -5.56 -12.57 -5.65
C VAL A 264 -4.67 -12.08 -4.52
N GLY A 265 -5.18 -12.20 -3.30
CA GLY A 265 -4.49 -11.94 -2.05
C GLY A 265 -5.19 -12.61 -0.88
N PHE A 266 -4.74 -12.32 0.32
CA PHE A 266 -5.41 -12.76 1.54
C PHE A 266 -5.15 -11.77 2.69
N ALA A 267 -6.00 -11.86 3.72
CA ALA A 267 -5.80 -11.26 5.04
C ALA A 267 -5.61 -12.35 6.07
N ALA A 268 -4.73 -12.13 7.05
CA ALA A 268 -4.50 -13.04 8.15
C ALA A 268 -4.33 -12.30 9.49
N GLY A 269 -4.80 -12.87 10.60
CA GLY A 269 -4.68 -12.28 11.92
C GLY A 269 -5.89 -12.48 12.82
N ASP A 270 -6.36 -11.41 13.47
CA ASP A 270 -7.46 -11.42 14.45
C ASP A 270 -8.71 -12.14 13.93
N LYS A 271 -9.03 -13.28 14.53
CA LYS A 271 -10.17 -14.13 14.13
C LYS A 271 -11.52 -13.46 14.28
N LYS A 272 -11.68 -12.56 15.26
CA LYS A 272 -12.95 -11.85 15.49
C LYS A 272 -13.16 -10.83 14.37
N PHE A 273 -12.09 -10.10 14.05
CA PHE A 273 -12.12 -9.17 12.92
C PHE A 273 -12.38 -9.90 11.61
N LEU A 274 -11.66 -10.99 11.33
CA LEU A 274 -11.80 -11.74 10.09
C LEU A 274 -13.18 -12.40 9.96
N GLY A 275 -13.82 -12.77 11.07
CA GLY A 275 -15.21 -13.22 11.09
C GLY A 275 -16.19 -12.13 10.61
N ALA A 276 -16.15 -10.95 11.24
CA ALA A 276 -16.98 -9.81 10.84
C ALA A 276 -16.64 -9.31 9.42
N PHE A 277 -15.38 -9.35 9.05
CA PHE A 277 -14.90 -9.00 7.71
C PHE A 277 -15.43 -9.96 6.65
N HIS A 278 -15.43 -11.26 6.95
CA HIS A 278 -16.03 -12.28 6.08
C HIS A 278 -17.52 -12.03 5.87
N GLU A 279 -18.29 -11.76 6.94
CA GLU A 279 -19.73 -11.48 6.84
C GLU A 279 -20.02 -10.29 5.92
N LEU A 280 -19.30 -9.17 6.10
CA LEU A 280 -19.45 -8.00 5.24
C LEU A 280 -19.12 -8.32 3.78
N ARG A 281 -17.98 -8.99 3.54
CA ARG A 281 -17.52 -9.29 2.18
C ARG A 281 -18.37 -10.34 1.49
N ASN A 282 -18.96 -11.28 2.22
CA ASN A 282 -19.84 -12.30 1.66
C ASN A 282 -21.03 -11.72 0.89
N VAL A 283 -21.50 -10.55 1.30
CA VAL A 283 -22.63 -9.86 0.64
C VAL A 283 -22.21 -8.70 -0.26
N ALA A 284 -21.04 -8.09 -0.04
CA ALA A 284 -20.67 -6.83 -0.67
C ALA A 284 -19.48 -6.93 -1.64
N ALA A 285 -18.63 -7.96 -1.53
CA ALA A 285 -17.40 -8.06 -2.30
C ALA A 285 -17.45 -9.22 -3.33
N PRO A 286 -16.74 -9.07 -4.47
CA PRO A 286 -16.59 -10.17 -5.40
C PRO A 286 -15.75 -11.29 -4.79
N GLN A 287 -15.96 -12.52 -5.25
CA GLN A 287 -15.19 -13.68 -4.83
C GLN A 287 -14.10 -13.99 -5.85
N VAL A 288 -12.96 -14.50 -5.40
CA VAL A 288 -11.87 -14.92 -6.28
C VAL A 288 -12.28 -16.21 -7.01
N PRO A 289 -12.28 -16.23 -8.36
CA PRO A 289 -12.59 -17.46 -9.12
C PRO A 289 -11.71 -18.63 -8.70
N VAL A 290 -12.30 -19.83 -8.58
CA VAL A 290 -11.61 -21.04 -8.08
C VAL A 290 -10.35 -21.38 -8.88
N PRO A 291 -10.32 -21.32 -10.23
CA PRO A 291 -9.09 -21.57 -11.00
C PRO A 291 -7.93 -20.65 -10.61
N LEU A 292 -8.21 -19.38 -10.27
CA LEU A 292 -7.18 -18.43 -9.82
C LEU A 292 -6.69 -18.77 -8.41
N GLN A 293 -7.54 -19.32 -7.57
CA GLN A 293 -7.14 -19.80 -6.25
C GLN A 293 -6.21 -21.01 -6.33
N HIS A 294 -6.40 -21.92 -7.31
CA HIS A 294 -5.46 -23.00 -7.57
C HIS A 294 -4.08 -22.49 -8.01
N VAL A 295 -4.02 -21.42 -8.80
CA VAL A 295 -2.75 -20.75 -9.11
C VAL A 295 -2.13 -20.16 -7.83
N ALA A 296 -2.93 -19.60 -6.94
CA ALA A 296 -2.43 -19.09 -5.65
C ALA A 296 -1.86 -20.23 -4.77
N VAL A 297 -2.47 -21.42 -4.75
CA VAL A 297 -1.90 -22.60 -4.09
C VAL A 297 -0.50 -22.88 -4.61
N ALA A 298 -0.33 -22.97 -5.93
CA ALA A 298 0.98 -23.21 -6.54
C ALA A 298 1.98 -22.09 -6.19
N ALA A 299 1.55 -20.83 -6.26
CA ALA A 299 2.39 -19.67 -6.00
C ALA A 299 2.89 -19.61 -4.55
N TYR A 300 2.07 -19.93 -3.56
CA TYR A 300 2.48 -19.96 -2.14
C TYR A 300 3.19 -21.25 -1.73
N SER A 301 3.25 -22.24 -2.61
CA SER A 301 4.00 -23.49 -2.42
C SER A 301 5.35 -23.50 -3.13
N ASP A 302 5.69 -22.45 -3.90
CA ASP A 302 6.94 -22.32 -4.64
C ASP A 302 7.61 -20.97 -4.35
N GLU A 303 8.86 -21.00 -3.88
CA GLU A 303 9.67 -19.81 -3.65
C GLU A 303 10.65 -19.51 -4.81
N THR A 304 10.85 -20.44 -5.74
CA THR A 304 11.82 -20.30 -6.84
C THR A 304 11.56 -19.06 -7.68
N HIS A 305 10.30 -18.83 -8.07
CA HIS A 305 9.92 -17.65 -8.83
C HIS A 305 10.00 -16.35 -8.03
N VAL A 306 9.84 -16.42 -6.69
CA VAL A 306 9.96 -15.27 -5.80
C VAL A 306 11.43 -14.86 -5.65
N GLU A 307 12.33 -15.82 -5.49
CA GLU A 307 13.78 -15.58 -5.44
C GLU A 307 14.30 -14.98 -6.73
N GLU A 308 13.85 -15.49 -7.87
CA GLU A 308 14.21 -14.94 -9.18
C GLU A 308 13.67 -13.52 -9.35
N ASN A 309 12.41 -13.26 -8.98
CA ASN A 309 11.83 -11.92 -9.00
C ASN A 309 12.65 -10.95 -8.14
N ARG A 310 13.04 -11.36 -6.95
CA ARG A 310 13.89 -10.59 -6.04
C ARG A 310 15.27 -10.34 -6.61
N ARG A 311 15.88 -11.35 -7.26
CA ARG A 311 17.18 -11.22 -7.94
C ARG A 311 17.12 -10.16 -9.04
N LEU A 312 16.07 -10.15 -9.86
CA LEU A 312 15.87 -9.16 -10.92
C LEU A 312 15.71 -7.75 -10.39
N TYR A 313 14.98 -7.55 -9.27
CA TYR A 313 14.90 -6.23 -8.63
C TYR A 313 16.24 -5.79 -8.04
N ARG A 314 17.02 -6.69 -7.45
CA ARG A 314 18.37 -6.34 -6.95
C ARG A 314 19.27 -5.80 -8.04
N ILE A 315 19.30 -6.40 -9.22
CA ILE A 315 20.06 -5.90 -10.38
C ILE A 315 19.67 -4.44 -10.70
N LYS A 316 18.39 -4.14 -10.70
CA LYS A 316 17.91 -2.77 -10.99
C LYS A 316 18.29 -1.77 -9.90
N PHE A 317 18.35 -2.19 -8.65
CA PHE A 317 18.85 -1.35 -7.56
C PHE A 317 20.36 -1.20 -7.61
N ASP A 318 21.11 -2.20 -8.04
CA ASP A 318 22.55 -2.08 -8.26
C ASP A 318 22.86 -1.05 -9.35
N LEU A 319 22.08 -1.03 -10.44
CA LEU A 319 22.16 0.02 -11.48
C LEU A 319 21.79 1.40 -10.91
N ALA A 320 20.76 1.49 -10.07
CA ALA A 320 20.38 2.74 -9.44
C ALA A 320 21.49 3.27 -8.51
N ASP A 321 22.13 2.41 -7.72
CA ASP A 321 23.27 2.78 -6.87
C ASP A 321 24.44 3.34 -7.71
N GLN A 322 24.76 2.68 -8.83
CA GLN A 322 25.85 3.09 -9.72
C GLN A 322 25.55 4.43 -10.42
N ILE A 323 24.35 4.60 -10.94
CA ILE A 323 24.00 5.76 -11.77
C ILE A 323 23.63 6.98 -10.93
N LEU A 324 22.85 6.80 -9.87
CA LEU A 324 22.39 7.90 -9.02
C LEU A 324 23.46 8.30 -7.98
N GLY A 325 24.18 7.33 -7.41
CA GLY A 325 25.11 7.60 -6.31
C GLY A 325 24.39 8.26 -5.13
N SER A 326 24.84 9.47 -4.73
CA SER A 326 24.19 10.27 -3.67
C SER A 326 23.28 11.38 -4.20
N ARG A 327 23.06 11.46 -5.54
CA ARG A 327 22.25 12.52 -6.16
C ARG A 327 20.80 12.45 -5.69
N TYR A 328 20.17 13.60 -5.60
CA TYR A 328 18.74 13.74 -5.28
C TYR A 328 18.35 13.08 -3.96
N GLY A 329 19.30 13.00 -3.01
CA GLY A 329 19.11 12.32 -1.73
C GLY A 329 18.81 10.83 -1.88
N TYR A 330 19.21 10.20 -2.99
CA TYR A 330 19.01 8.78 -3.21
C TYR A 330 19.67 7.94 -2.11
N HIS A 331 18.96 6.96 -1.67
CA HIS A 331 19.43 5.83 -0.88
C HIS A 331 18.68 4.57 -1.35
N ARG A 332 19.35 3.43 -1.34
CA ARG A 332 18.70 2.16 -1.68
C ARG A 332 17.59 1.89 -0.67
N PRO A 333 16.32 1.75 -1.09
CA PRO A 333 15.23 1.44 -0.17
C PRO A 333 15.41 0.05 0.44
N ALA A 334 14.93 -0.16 1.67
CA ALA A 334 14.97 -1.45 2.33
C ALA A 334 14.05 -2.47 1.64
N GLY A 335 12.90 -2.01 1.10
CA GLY A 335 11.96 -2.87 0.39
C GLY A 335 11.12 -2.14 -0.65
N GLY A 336 10.28 -2.91 -1.37
CA GLY A 336 9.55 -2.42 -2.53
C GLY A 336 10.42 -2.29 -3.77
N PHE A 337 9.87 -1.68 -4.83
CA PHE A 337 10.55 -1.46 -6.10
C PHE A 337 10.56 0.02 -6.52
N CYS A 338 10.22 0.92 -5.60
CA CYS A 338 10.20 2.35 -5.89
C CYS A 338 11.47 3.03 -5.39
N VAL A 339 11.88 4.06 -6.13
CA VAL A 339 12.90 5.03 -5.72
C VAL A 339 12.20 6.35 -5.45
N TRP A 340 12.59 7.03 -4.37
CA TRP A 340 12.02 8.28 -3.89
C TRP A 340 13.13 9.33 -3.87
N LEU A 341 13.11 10.26 -4.84
CA LEU A 341 14.17 11.23 -5.08
C LEU A 341 13.73 12.64 -4.71
N ASP A 342 14.57 13.35 -4.00
CA ASP A 342 14.41 14.76 -3.66
C ASP A 342 14.86 15.63 -4.83
N VAL A 343 13.92 16.33 -5.44
CA VAL A 343 14.12 17.24 -6.56
C VAL A 343 13.77 18.69 -6.22
N SER A 344 13.73 19.03 -4.93
CA SER A 344 13.42 20.38 -4.43
C SER A 344 14.33 21.45 -5.06
N ALA A 345 15.61 21.13 -5.27
CA ALA A 345 16.58 22.01 -5.92
C ALA A 345 16.37 22.18 -7.44
N HIS A 346 15.42 21.43 -8.03
CA HIS A 346 15.12 21.40 -9.47
C HIS A 346 13.74 21.99 -9.79
N GLY A 347 13.26 22.91 -8.96
CA GLY A 347 11.97 23.57 -9.12
C GLY A 347 10.78 22.80 -8.52
N GLY A 348 11.05 21.75 -7.74
CA GLY A 348 10.03 20.91 -7.13
C GLY A 348 9.59 19.75 -8.01
N ASP A 349 8.66 18.96 -7.50
CA ASP A 349 8.26 17.68 -8.08
C ASP A 349 7.50 17.79 -9.42
N GLU A 350 6.56 18.73 -9.55
CA GLU A 350 5.83 18.94 -10.80
C GLU A 350 6.75 19.49 -11.91
N ALA A 351 7.59 20.50 -11.60
CA ALA A 351 8.51 21.09 -12.58
C ALA A 351 9.57 20.07 -13.04
N ALA A 352 10.15 19.31 -12.11
CA ALA A 352 11.10 18.24 -12.44
C ALA A 352 10.43 17.12 -13.26
N THR A 353 9.21 16.71 -12.93
CA THR A 353 8.43 15.72 -13.69
C THR A 353 8.18 16.20 -15.13
N LEU A 354 7.76 17.45 -15.29
CA LEU A 354 7.50 18.05 -16.60
C LEU A 354 8.78 18.15 -17.44
N LYS A 355 9.89 18.59 -16.84
CA LYS A 355 11.20 18.67 -17.48
C LYS A 355 11.68 17.30 -17.96
N LEU A 356 11.62 16.27 -17.09
CA LEU A 356 11.98 14.89 -17.43
C LEU A 356 11.14 14.34 -18.58
N TYR A 357 9.86 14.62 -18.61
CA TYR A 357 8.98 14.22 -19.70
C TYR A 357 9.34 14.91 -21.03
N LYS A 358 9.44 16.24 -21.01
CA LYS A 358 9.66 17.05 -22.21
C LYS A 358 11.05 16.87 -22.81
N ASP A 359 12.09 16.80 -21.98
CA ASP A 359 13.49 16.79 -22.46
C ASP A 359 14.03 15.38 -22.62
N ALA A 360 13.61 14.45 -21.77
CA ALA A 360 14.17 13.10 -21.68
C ALA A 360 13.20 11.99 -22.09
N GLY A 361 11.90 12.25 -22.21
CA GLY A 361 10.90 11.21 -22.42
C GLY A 361 10.74 10.26 -21.22
N VAL A 362 11.09 10.70 -20.01
CA VAL A 362 10.97 9.87 -18.80
C VAL A 362 9.74 10.33 -18.00
N ARG A 363 8.76 9.45 -17.85
CA ARG A 363 7.52 9.71 -17.10
C ARG A 363 7.64 9.19 -15.67
N VAL A 364 7.74 10.09 -14.71
CA VAL A 364 7.77 9.82 -13.27
C VAL A 364 6.48 10.30 -12.60
N LEU A 365 6.33 10.12 -11.30
CA LEU A 365 5.14 10.56 -10.56
C LEU A 365 5.53 11.61 -9.52
N PRO A 366 4.94 12.83 -9.56
CA PRO A 366 5.13 13.83 -8.52
C PRO A 366 4.75 13.30 -7.13
N GLY A 367 5.57 13.59 -6.16
CA GLY A 367 5.37 13.11 -4.80
C GLY A 367 4.17 13.76 -4.11
N SER A 368 3.95 15.04 -4.37
CA SER A 368 2.78 15.79 -3.86
C SER A 368 1.45 15.13 -4.26
N TYR A 369 1.40 14.38 -5.36
CA TYR A 369 0.20 13.67 -5.80
C TYR A 369 -0.10 12.42 -4.97
N LEU A 370 0.91 11.86 -4.30
CA LEU A 370 0.79 10.68 -3.46
C LEU A 370 0.46 11.01 -1.99
N ALA A 371 0.54 12.28 -1.63
CA ALA A 371 0.34 12.76 -0.27
C ALA A 371 -0.84 13.73 -0.17
N ARG A 372 -1.16 14.13 1.04
CA ARG A 372 -2.15 15.17 1.35
C ARG A 372 -1.48 16.30 2.13
N GLN A 373 -1.94 17.51 1.85
CA GLN A 373 -1.55 18.69 2.60
C GLN A 373 -1.99 18.55 4.05
N GLN A 374 -1.11 18.90 4.97
CA GLN A 374 -1.37 18.92 6.40
C GLN A 374 -2.04 20.24 6.80
N ALA A 375 -2.56 20.31 8.03
CA ALA A 375 -3.18 21.51 8.56
C ALA A 375 -2.23 22.73 8.60
N ASP A 376 -0.92 22.49 8.69
CA ASP A 376 0.12 23.53 8.63
C ASP A 376 0.48 23.97 7.21
N GLY A 377 -0.24 23.49 6.20
CA GLY A 377 0.00 23.82 4.79
C GLY A 377 1.08 23.00 4.11
N ARG A 378 1.88 22.19 4.82
CA ARG A 378 2.93 21.34 4.24
C ARG A 378 2.36 20.07 3.64
N ASN A 379 2.95 19.62 2.54
CA ASN A 379 2.69 18.31 1.95
C ASN A 379 3.99 17.47 2.00
N PRO A 380 4.03 16.33 2.70
CA PRO A 380 5.27 15.57 2.85
C PRO A 380 5.78 14.92 1.55
N GLY A 381 5.00 15.00 0.48
CA GLY A 381 5.40 14.58 -0.87
C GLY A 381 5.99 15.70 -1.72
N ASP A 382 5.88 16.98 -1.29
CA ASP A 382 6.40 18.11 -2.05
C ASP A 382 7.92 18.00 -2.25
N GLY A 383 8.36 18.32 -3.46
CA GLY A 383 9.77 18.27 -3.83
C GLY A 383 10.31 16.86 -4.08
N TYR A 384 9.49 15.83 -4.02
CA TYR A 384 9.91 14.45 -4.31
C TYR A 384 9.29 13.92 -5.60
N ILE A 385 10.01 13.04 -6.29
CA ILE A 385 9.46 12.24 -7.39
C ILE A 385 9.59 10.74 -7.08
N ARG A 386 8.58 9.97 -7.52
CA ARG A 386 8.60 8.51 -7.43
C ARG A 386 8.90 7.89 -8.79
N LEU A 387 9.87 6.97 -8.80
CA LEU A 387 10.18 6.09 -9.92
C LEU A 387 9.90 4.65 -9.51
N ALA A 388 9.22 3.87 -10.35
CA ALA A 388 9.04 2.44 -10.17
C ALA A 388 10.03 1.68 -11.09
N LEU A 389 10.94 0.90 -10.52
CA LEU A 389 11.96 0.15 -11.26
C LEU A 389 11.39 -1.17 -11.82
N VAL A 390 10.28 -1.07 -12.57
CA VAL A 390 9.52 -2.25 -13.04
C VAL A 390 9.89 -2.70 -14.46
N GLN A 391 10.45 -1.82 -15.29
CA GLN A 391 10.91 -2.14 -16.64
C GLN A 391 12.13 -3.10 -16.60
N ASP A 392 12.58 -3.61 -17.75
CA ASP A 392 13.82 -4.37 -17.84
C ASP A 392 15.04 -3.53 -17.43
N SER A 393 16.18 -4.21 -17.18
CA SER A 393 17.38 -3.56 -16.63
C SER A 393 18.00 -2.53 -17.59
N GLU A 394 17.94 -2.76 -18.90
CA GLU A 394 18.49 -1.85 -19.92
C GLU A 394 17.65 -0.57 -19.99
N THR A 395 16.33 -0.72 -20.04
CA THR A 395 15.39 0.40 -20.01
C THR A 395 15.51 1.22 -18.71
N ILE A 396 15.71 0.57 -17.56
CA ILE A 396 15.95 1.25 -16.28
C ILE A 396 17.25 2.05 -16.31
N ALA A 397 18.35 1.44 -16.76
CA ALA A 397 19.64 2.13 -16.87
C ALA A 397 19.53 3.36 -17.77
N GLU A 398 18.93 3.22 -18.95
CA GLU A 398 18.71 4.32 -19.88
C GLU A 398 17.87 5.44 -19.26
N ALA A 399 16.76 5.11 -18.58
CA ALA A 399 15.91 6.10 -17.93
C ALA A 399 16.65 6.87 -16.82
N LEU A 400 17.47 6.17 -16.01
CA LEU A 400 18.25 6.80 -14.94
C LEU A 400 19.36 7.70 -15.51
N HIS A 401 20.04 7.29 -16.59
CA HIS A 401 21.02 8.15 -17.28
C HIS A 401 20.38 9.40 -17.85
N ARG A 402 19.22 9.26 -18.53
CA ARG A 402 18.47 10.42 -19.05
C ARG A 402 18.05 11.35 -17.92
N LEU A 403 17.59 10.81 -16.77
CA LEU A 403 17.20 11.59 -15.61
C LEU A 403 18.38 12.42 -15.10
N VAL A 404 19.56 11.79 -14.87
CA VAL A 404 20.74 12.46 -14.36
C VAL A 404 21.20 13.55 -15.34
N GLN A 405 21.31 13.22 -16.64
CA GLN A 405 21.67 14.22 -17.67
C GLN A 405 20.72 15.42 -17.69
N THR A 406 19.42 15.18 -17.55
CA THR A 406 18.41 16.25 -17.63
C THR A 406 18.37 17.14 -16.39
N LEU A 407 18.52 16.54 -15.18
CA LEU A 407 18.46 17.30 -13.94
C LEU A 407 19.80 17.95 -13.57
N ASP A 408 20.94 17.31 -13.86
CA ASP A 408 22.28 17.89 -13.59
C ASP A 408 22.66 18.99 -14.59
N HIS A 409 22.12 18.96 -15.81
CA HIS A 409 22.24 20.08 -16.73
C HIS A 409 21.38 21.26 -16.26
N ARG A 410 21.96 22.12 -15.44
CA ARG A 410 21.43 23.47 -15.23
C ARG A 410 21.50 24.14 -16.59
N GLY A 411 20.33 24.36 -17.23
CA GLY A 411 20.28 25.18 -18.44
C GLY A 411 21.12 26.43 -18.21
N ALA A 412 21.97 26.77 -19.14
CA ALA A 412 22.63 28.08 -19.13
C ALA A 412 21.53 29.16 -19.00
N PRO A 413 21.75 30.20 -18.17
CA PRO A 413 20.80 31.26 -17.94
C PRO A 413 20.38 31.95 -19.22
#